data_b8904079e22feac669109d6c127eba26
#
_entry.id   b8904079e22feac669109d6c127eba26
#
_cell.length_a   1.000
_cell.length_b   1.000
_cell.length_c   1.000
_cell.angle_alpha   90.00
_cell.angle_beta   90.00
_cell.angle_gamma   90.00
#
_symmetry.space_group_name_H-M   'P 1'
#
loop_
_entity.id
_entity.type
_entity.pdbx_description
1 polymer ?
#
loop_
_entity_poly.entity_id
_entity_poly.type
_entity_poly.pdbx_seq_one_letter_code
_entity_poly.pdbx_strand_id
1 'polypeptide(L)'
;ELGIGEYALGKLYLTQDRIDEAEQLLISSSEKENLYASYKLGKLYLTDRKLDYTQAVKYLKPCADKEDNEYAQYALGCIYLKKEHYDRRLAEKYLLESSGHNNSSAQLKLGLMYREEQKYRQSDYWMKLAAQNGNEYAQKILAERHEQIRMKLHLGATANSVMRRVCSNMQTKAQQLLAQVERDEQEQKYKQAISQTYSR
;
A
#
# COMPACT_ATOMS: atom_id res chain seq x y z
N GLU A 1 -25.43 -14.86 -16.85
CA GLU A 1 -25.06 -13.45 -16.49
C GLU A 1 -24.62 -13.42 -15.04
N LEU A 2 -23.38 -13.00 -14.80
CA LEU A 2 -22.65 -13.09 -13.50
C LEU A 2 -23.14 -12.10 -12.44
N GLY A 3 -24.47 -11.87 -12.28
CA GLY A 3 -25.01 -10.95 -11.26
C GLY A 3 -24.59 -9.48 -11.46
N ILE A 4 -24.36 -9.06 -12.70
CA ILE A 4 -23.87 -7.70 -13.02
C ILE A 4 -24.88 -6.63 -12.62
N GLY A 5 -26.19 -6.91 -12.81
CA GLY A 5 -27.26 -5.97 -12.45
C GLY A 5 -27.32 -5.71 -10.95
N GLU A 6 -27.28 -6.77 -10.16
CA GLU A 6 -27.28 -6.70 -8.69
C GLU A 6 -26.02 -6.00 -8.17
N TYR A 7 -24.86 -6.26 -8.77
CA TYR A 7 -23.63 -5.56 -8.43
C TYR A 7 -23.72 -4.06 -8.70
N ALA A 8 -24.23 -3.68 -9.89
CA ALA A 8 -24.37 -2.27 -10.27
C ALA A 8 -25.33 -1.53 -9.33
N LEU A 9 -26.49 -2.15 -9.03
CA LEU A 9 -27.48 -1.58 -8.12
C LEU A 9 -26.96 -1.54 -6.68
N GLY A 10 -26.28 -2.59 -6.21
CA GLY A 10 -25.63 -2.62 -4.90
C GLY A 10 -24.59 -1.51 -4.74
N LYS A 11 -23.78 -1.27 -5.77
CA LYS A 11 -22.85 -0.12 -5.80
C LYS A 11 -23.57 1.22 -5.69
N LEU A 12 -24.67 1.40 -6.41
CA LEU A 12 -25.47 2.62 -6.36
C LEU A 12 -26.03 2.83 -4.94
N TYR A 13 -26.54 1.78 -4.30
CA TYR A 13 -27.08 1.86 -2.94
C TYR A 13 -26.00 2.19 -1.91
N LEU A 14 -24.76 1.70 -2.08
CA LEU A 14 -23.64 2.13 -1.24
C LEU A 14 -23.39 3.64 -1.34
N THR A 15 -23.53 4.25 -2.52
CA THR A 15 -23.37 5.71 -2.67
C THR A 15 -24.52 6.51 -2.06
N GLN A 16 -25.67 5.89 -1.88
CA GLN A 16 -26.85 6.46 -1.24
C GLN A 16 -26.94 6.18 0.26
N ASP A 17 -25.90 5.57 0.83
CA ASP A 17 -25.83 5.16 2.24
C ASP A 17 -26.89 4.10 2.65
N ARG A 18 -27.48 3.40 1.68
CA ARG A 18 -28.44 2.31 1.87
C ARG A 18 -27.70 0.98 2.03
N ILE A 19 -27.02 0.85 3.17
CA ILE A 19 -26.02 -0.21 3.40
C ILE A 19 -26.64 -1.61 3.41
N ASP A 20 -27.77 -1.82 4.09
CA ASP A 20 -28.39 -3.14 4.25
C ASP A 20 -28.94 -3.67 2.92
N GLU A 21 -29.53 -2.80 2.12
CA GLU A 21 -30.05 -3.16 0.78
C GLU A 21 -28.90 -3.41 -0.21
N ALA A 22 -27.83 -2.61 -0.11
CA ALA A 22 -26.63 -2.83 -0.89
C ALA A 22 -25.98 -4.18 -0.57
N GLU A 23 -25.90 -4.53 0.71
CA GLU A 23 -25.35 -5.80 1.17
C GLU A 23 -26.10 -6.99 0.57
N GLN A 24 -27.45 -7.00 0.63
CA GLN A 24 -28.26 -8.07 0.06
C GLN A 24 -28.03 -8.26 -1.44
N LEU A 25 -27.98 -7.16 -2.19
CA LEU A 25 -27.72 -7.20 -3.63
C LEU A 25 -26.31 -7.70 -3.96
N LEU A 26 -25.33 -7.26 -3.19
CA LEU A 26 -23.95 -7.69 -3.37
C LEU A 26 -23.78 -9.17 -3.00
N ILE A 27 -24.50 -9.68 -1.98
CA ILE A 27 -24.51 -11.11 -1.64
C ILE A 27 -25.10 -11.91 -2.80
N SER A 28 -26.28 -11.54 -3.31
CA SER A 28 -26.91 -12.19 -4.47
C SER A 28 -25.98 -12.21 -5.69
N SER A 29 -25.28 -11.10 -5.95
CA SER A 29 -24.29 -11.03 -7.03
C SER A 29 -23.07 -11.91 -6.79
N SER A 30 -22.57 -11.96 -5.56
CA SER A 30 -21.42 -12.80 -5.16
C SER A 30 -21.73 -14.29 -5.26
N GLU A 31 -22.96 -14.71 -4.93
CA GLU A 31 -23.43 -16.10 -5.09
C GLU A 31 -23.48 -16.54 -6.55
N LYS A 32 -23.54 -15.61 -7.49
CA LYS A 32 -23.41 -15.81 -8.94
C LYS A 32 -21.94 -15.72 -9.40
N GLU A 33 -20.99 -15.93 -8.50
CA GLU A 33 -19.54 -15.90 -8.75
C GLU A 33 -18.99 -14.54 -9.23
N ASN A 34 -19.69 -13.44 -8.99
CA ASN A 34 -19.21 -12.12 -9.29
C ASN A 34 -18.15 -11.70 -8.26
N LEU A 35 -16.87 -11.81 -8.61
CA LEU A 35 -15.76 -11.47 -7.71
C LEU A 35 -15.65 -9.96 -7.42
N TYR A 36 -16.15 -9.10 -8.29
CA TYR A 36 -16.27 -7.66 -7.97
C TYR A 36 -17.27 -7.39 -6.83
N ALA A 37 -18.37 -8.13 -6.79
CA ALA A 37 -19.33 -8.07 -5.69
C ALA A 37 -18.71 -8.62 -4.41
N SER A 38 -18.02 -9.76 -4.48
CA SER A 38 -17.29 -10.36 -3.38
C SER A 38 -16.28 -9.38 -2.79
N TYR A 39 -15.48 -8.72 -3.63
CA TYR A 39 -14.53 -7.71 -3.17
C TYR A 39 -15.22 -6.51 -2.48
N LYS A 40 -16.34 -6.02 -3.02
CA LYS A 40 -17.12 -4.94 -2.39
C LYS A 40 -17.67 -5.34 -1.04
N LEU A 41 -18.21 -6.57 -0.91
CA LEU A 41 -18.67 -7.13 0.37
C LEU A 41 -17.52 -7.23 1.38
N GLY A 42 -16.40 -7.78 0.98
CA GLY A 42 -15.24 -7.87 1.84
C GLY A 42 -14.80 -6.51 2.37
N LYS A 43 -14.81 -5.48 1.51
CA LYS A 43 -14.57 -4.09 1.94
C LYS A 43 -15.65 -3.54 2.86
N LEU A 44 -16.92 -3.85 2.60
CA LEU A 44 -18.03 -3.42 3.44
C LEU A 44 -17.89 -3.95 4.86
N TYR A 45 -17.53 -5.22 5.02
CA TYR A 45 -17.29 -5.87 6.32
C TYR A 45 -16.00 -5.40 7.02
N LEU A 46 -15.22 -4.51 6.41
CA LEU A 46 -14.10 -3.82 7.05
C LEU A 46 -14.44 -2.38 7.49
N THR A 47 -15.66 -1.92 7.22
CA THR A 47 -16.13 -0.60 7.69
C THR A 47 -16.65 -0.67 9.12
N ASP A 48 -16.56 0.43 9.87
CA ASP A 48 -17.04 0.50 11.26
C ASP A 48 -18.51 0.13 11.42
N ARG A 49 -19.33 0.35 10.36
CA ARG A 49 -20.78 0.06 10.38
C ARG A 49 -21.13 -1.42 10.31
N LYS A 50 -20.27 -2.23 9.69
CA LYS A 50 -20.50 -3.67 9.46
C LYS A 50 -19.30 -4.53 9.85
N LEU A 51 -18.45 -4.06 10.74
CA LEU A 51 -17.17 -4.69 11.05
C LEU A 51 -17.33 -6.16 11.44
N ASP A 52 -16.95 -7.05 10.52
CA ASP A 52 -16.90 -8.50 10.70
C ASP A 52 -15.73 -9.08 9.89
N TYR A 53 -14.63 -9.33 10.57
CA TYR A 53 -13.43 -9.89 9.92
C TYR A 53 -13.66 -11.29 9.33
N THR A 54 -14.54 -12.10 9.93
CA THR A 54 -14.85 -13.45 9.42
C THR A 54 -15.57 -13.37 8.07
N GLN A 55 -16.57 -12.51 7.97
CA GLN A 55 -17.24 -12.25 6.70
C GLN A 55 -16.31 -11.58 5.69
N ALA A 56 -15.49 -10.61 6.14
CA ALA A 56 -14.51 -9.99 5.26
C ALA A 56 -13.56 -11.03 4.64
N VAL A 57 -13.01 -11.94 5.44
CA VAL A 57 -12.14 -13.04 4.93
C VAL A 57 -12.89 -13.94 3.95
N LYS A 58 -14.14 -14.32 4.26
CA LYS A 58 -14.97 -15.17 3.40
C LYS A 58 -15.07 -14.61 1.98
N TYR A 59 -15.32 -13.30 1.86
CA TYR A 59 -15.52 -12.66 0.57
C TYR A 59 -14.24 -12.16 -0.11
N LEU A 60 -13.20 -11.79 0.65
CA LEU A 60 -11.92 -11.33 0.07
C LEU A 60 -11.06 -12.48 -0.44
N LYS A 61 -11.12 -13.65 0.22
CA LYS A 61 -10.25 -14.77 -0.12
C LYS A 61 -10.39 -15.25 -1.56
N PRO A 62 -11.60 -15.45 -2.12
CA PRO A 62 -11.74 -15.80 -3.53
C PRO A 62 -11.15 -14.75 -4.49
N CYS A 63 -11.25 -13.46 -4.14
CA CYS A 63 -10.69 -12.38 -4.95
C CYS A 63 -9.15 -12.38 -4.94
N ALA A 64 -8.56 -12.68 -3.80
CA ALA A 64 -7.11 -12.77 -3.64
C ALA A 64 -6.52 -14.00 -4.34
N ASP A 65 -7.18 -15.18 -4.14
CA ASP A 65 -6.62 -16.46 -4.58
C ASP A 65 -6.92 -16.77 -6.07
N LYS A 66 -8.05 -16.29 -6.63
CA LYS A 66 -8.46 -16.58 -8.00
C LYS A 66 -8.13 -15.47 -9.01
N GLU A 67 -8.27 -14.21 -8.60
CA GLU A 67 -8.06 -13.04 -9.47
C GLU A 67 -6.76 -12.29 -9.20
N ASP A 68 -5.93 -12.77 -8.26
CA ASP A 68 -4.68 -12.13 -7.88
C ASP A 68 -4.86 -10.63 -7.52
N ASN A 69 -6.01 -10.32 -6.89
CA ASN A 69 -6.39 -8.96 -6.56
C ASN A 69 -5.52 -8.39 -5.41
N GLU A 70 -4.61 -7.49 -5.74
CA GLU A 70 -3.64 -6.91 -4.80
C GLU A 70 -4.27 -6.23 -3.58
N TYR A 71 -5.45 -5.61 -3.75
CA TYR A 71 -6.15 -4.94 -2.66
C TYR A 71 -6.84 -5.93 -1.73
N ALA A 72 -7.35 -7.06 -2.26
CA ALA A 72 -7.89 -8.15 -1.45
C ALA A 72 -6.78 -8.85 -0.68
N GLN A 73 -5.64 -9.11 -1.31
CA GLN A 73 -4.44 -9.65 -0.68
C GLN A 73 -3.96 -8.74 0.45
N TYR A 74 -3.84 -7.43 0.21
CA TYR A 74 -3.47 -6.46 1.24
C TYR A 74 -4.44 -6.46 2.42
N ALA A 75 -5.75 -6.45 2.15
CA ALA A 75 -6.78 -6.45 3.18
C ALA A 75 -6.72 -7.73 4.04
N LEU A 76 -6.56 -8.90 3.41
CA LEU A 76 -6.38 -10.18 4.12
C LEU A 76 -5.12 -10.16 4.99
N GLY A 77 -4.00 -9.69 4.45
CA GLY A 77 -2.78 -9.53 5.22
C GLY A 77 -2.96 -8.66 6.46
N CYS A 78 -3.71 -7.56 6.33
CA CYS A 78 -4.05 -6.70 7.46
C CYS A 78 -4.98 -7.37 8.47
N ILE A 79 -5.96 -8.17 8.03
CA ILE A 79 -6.86 -8.92 8.92
C ILE A 79 -6.07 -9.94 9.74
N TYR A 80 -5.19 -10.72 9.10
CA TYR A 80 -4.38 -11.73 9.77
C TYR A 80 -3.30 -11.15 10.72
N LEU A 81 -3.11 -9.84 10.73
CA LEU A 81 -2.32 -9.15 11.76
C LEU A 81 -3.17 -8.68 12.96
N LYS A 82 -4.50 -8.78 12.91
CA LYS A 82 -5.37 -8.43 14.03
C LYS A 82 -5.34 -9.52 15.11
N LYS A 83 -5.39 -9.09 16.38
CA LYS A 83 -5.28 -10.01 17.54
C LYS A 83 -6.27 -11.17 17.46
N GLU A 84 -7.51 -10.90 17.06
CA GLU A 84 -8.61 -11.88 17.02
C GLU A 84 -8.45 -12.91 15.90
N HIS A 85 -7.70 -12.58 14.84
CA HIS A 85 -7.51 -13.41 13.64
C HIS A 85 -6.02 -13.68 13.36
N TYR A 86 -5.18 -13.50 14.38
CA TYR A 86 -3.73 -13.51 14.19
C TYR A 86 -3.22 -14.83 13.58
N ASP A 87 -2.75 -14.74 12.35
CA ASP A 87 -1.95 -15.76 11.68
C ASP A 87 -0.79 -15.10 10.94
N ARG A 88 0.38 -15.18 11.55
CA ARG A 88 1.60 -14.59 11.04
C ARG A 88 1.98 -15.10 9.64
N ARG A 89 1.75 -16.38 9.33
CA ARG A 89 2.11 -16.98 8.05
C ARG A 89 1.19 -16.53 6.94
N LEU A 90 -0.11 -16.50 7.21
CA LEU A 90 -1.09 -15.99 6.24
C LEU A 90 -0.94 -14.49 6.03
N ALA A 91 -0.67 -13.71 7.08
CA ALA A 91 -0.39 -12.30 6.95
C ALA A 91 0.80 -12.03 6.04
N GLU A 92 1.94 -12.72 6.27
CA GLU A 92 3.13 -12.59 5.43
C GLU A 92 2.86 -13.01 3.98
N LYS A 93 2.21 -14.16 3.77
CA LYS A 93 1.86 -14.66 2.44
C LYS A 93 1.11 -13.59 1.65
N TYR A 94 -0.03 -13.13 2.15
CA TYR A 94 -0.87 -12.19 1.42
C TYR A 94 -0.24 -10.80 1.25
N LEU A 95 0.52 -10.34 2.24
CA LEU A 95 1.27 -9.09 2.10
C LEU A 95 2.39 -9.20 1.05
N LEU A 96 3.08 -10.35 0.95
CA LEU A 96 4.09 -10.59 -0.07
C LEU A 96 3.46 -10.64 -1.47
N GLU A 97 2.35 -11.34 -1.63
CA GLU A 97 1.61 -11.39 -2.90
C GLU A 97 1.20 -9.97 -3.34
N SER A 98 0.55 -9.20 -2.46
CA SER A 98 0.19 -7.81 -2.73
C SER A 98 1.39 -6.91 -3.04
N SER A 99 2.52 -7.13 -2.37
CA SER A 99 3.76 -6.36 -2.61
C SER A 99 4.37 -6.64 -3.98
N GLY A 100 4.12 -7.83 -4.56
CA GLY A 100 4.52 -8.20 -5.92
C GLY A 100 3.89 -7.31 -6.99
N HIS A 101 2.71 -6.76 -6.72
CA HIS A 101 2.03 -5.77 -7.57
C HIS A 101 2.47 -4.31 -7.29
N ASN A 102 3.58 -4.10 -6.60
CA ASN A 102 4.07 -2.79 -6.15
C ASN A 102 3.13 -2.05 -5.19
N ASN A 103 2.25 -2.75 -4.49
CA ASN A 103 1.40 -2.15 -3.46
C ASN A 103 2.24 -1.61 -2.30
N SER A 104 2.48 -0.31 -2.30
CA SER A 104 3.33 0.36 -1.31
C SER A 104 2.81 0.26 0.12
N SER A 105 1.50 0.10 0.30
CA SER A 105 0.88 -0.12 1.61
C SER A 105 1.19 -1.52 2.16
N ALA A 106 1.21 -2.55 1.29
CA ALA A 106 1.61 -3.91 1.67
C ALA A 106 3.10 -3.96 2.03
N GLN A 107 3.94 -3.30 1.24
CA GLN A 107 5.37 -3.16 1.51
C GLN A 107 5.64 -2.48 2.85
N LEU A 108 4.92 -1.39 3.15
CA LEU A 108 4.99 -0.74 4.47
C LEU A 108 4.59 -1.70 5.60
N LYS A 109 3.49 -2.45 5.44
CA LYS A 109 3.04 -3.42 6.45
C LYS A 109 4.06 -4.52 6.70
N LEU A 110 4.70 -5.05 5.66
CA LEU A 110 5.82 -5.99 5.79
C LEU A 110 6.99 -5.37 6.55
N GLY A 111 7.35 -4.13 6.22
CA GLY A 111 8.41 -3.40 6.92
C GLY A 111 8.13 -3.23 8.41
N LEU A 112 6.90 -2.88 8.78
CA LEU A 112 6.47 -2.75 10.18
C LEU A 112 6.47 -4.11 10.89
N MET A 113 5.92 -5.14 10.26
CA MET A 113 5.88 -6.51 10.80
C MET A 113 7.28 -7.05 11.11
N TYR A 114 8.22 -6.92 10.16
CA TYR A 114 9.61 -7.33 10.39
C TYR A 114 10.32 -6.48 11.45
N ARG A 115 9.92 -5.21 11.62
CA ARG A 115 10.44 -4.34 12.67
C ARG A 115 10.02 -4.82 14.08
N GLU A 116 8.77 -5.21 14.24
CA GLU A 116 8.25 -5.79 15.49
C GLU A 116 8.98 -7.08 15.85
N GLU A 117 9.36 -7.88 14.85
CA GLU A 117 10.17 -9.08 15.02
C GLU A 117 11.68 -8.81 15.18
N GLN A 118 12.10 -7.55 15.27
CA GLN A 118 13.50 -7.12 15.35
C GLN A 118 14.37 -7.55 14.13
N LYS A 119 13.76 -7.91 13.04
CA LYS A 119 14.41 -8.25 11.76
C LYS A 119 14.71 -6.98 10.96
N TYR A 120 15.58 -6.14 11.50
CA TYR A 120 15.83 -4.78 11.01
C TYR A 120 16.26 -4.69 9.55
N ARG A 121 17.07 -5.66 9.05
CA ARG A 121 17.49 -5.67 7.64
C ARG A 121 16.33 -5.85 6.69
N GLN A 122 15.41 -6.78 7.00
CA GLN A 122 14.20 -7.03 6.20
C GLN A 122 13.25 -5.84 6.32
N SER A 123 13.06 -5.29 7.52
CA SER A 123 12.28 -4.08 7.73
C SER A 123 12.79 -2.92 6.88
N ASP A 124 14.11 -2.66 6.88
CA ASP A 124 14.71 -1.59 6.10
C ASP A 124 14.52 -1.76 4.59
N TYR A 125 14.63 -2.99 4.11
CA TYR A 125 14.39 -3.31 2.70
C TYR A 125 12.95 -2.93 2.31
N TRP A 126 11.96 -3.43 3.04
CA TRP A 126 10.56 -3.18 2.73
C TRP A 126 10.13 -1.72 2.92
N MET A 127 10.66 -1.04 3.95
CA MET A 127 10.43 0.39 4.15
C MET A 127 10.96 1.25 3.01
N LYS A 128 12.17 0.94 2.52
CA LYS A 128 12.76 1.63 1.37
C LYS A 128 11.95 1.40 0.10
N LEU A 129 11.54 0.16 -0.14
CA LEU A 129 10.73 -0.20 -1.30
C LEU A 129 9.35 0.50 -1.26
N ALA A 130 8.70 0.54 -0.10
CA ALA A 130 7.45 1.28 0.08
C ALA A 130 7.61 2.78 -0.22
N ALA A 131 8.70 3.38 0.28
CA ALA A 131 8.99 4.79 0.03
C ALA A 131 9.27 5.08 -1.46
N GLN A 132 9.98 4.20 -2.15
CA GLN A 132 10.23 4.28 -3.60
C GLN A 132 8.94 4.17 -4.41
N ASN A 133 8.00 3.35 -3.95
CA ASN A 133 6.67 3.18 -4.57
C ASN A 133 5.64 4.21 -4.06
N GLY A 134 6.10 5.34 -3.54
CA GLY A 134 5.27 6.51 -3.23
C GLY A 134 4.54 6.47 -1.89
N ASN A 135 4.89 5.57 -0.98
CA ASN A 135 4.29 5.58 0.35
C ASN A 135 4.86 6.71 1.22
N GLU A 136 4.08 7.78 1.39
CA GLU A 136 4.47 8.97 2.15
C GLU A 136 4.83 8.67 3.61
N TYR A 137 4.12 7.73 4.24
CA TYR A 137 4.40 7.36 5.63
C TYR A 137 5.75 6.65 5.78
N ALA A 138 6.09 5.77 4.82
CA ALA A 138 7.41 5.13 4.77
C ALA A 138 8.52 6.17 4.52
N GLN A 139 8.28 7.13 3.62
CA GLN A 139 9.21 8.24 3.36
C GLN A 139 9.46 9.06 4.62
N LYS A 140 8.41 9.39 5.36
CA LYS A 140 8.50 10.12 6.63
C LYS A 140 9.30 9.37 7.68
N ILE A 141 9.02 8.07 7.89
CA ILE A 141 9.77 7.22 8.84
C ILE A 141 11.27 7.19 8.49
N LEU A 142 11.60 7.03 7.21
CA LEU A 142 13.00 6.99 6.78
C LEU A 142 13.69 8.34 6.97
N ALA A 143 13.00 9.45 6.68
CA ALA A 143 13.53 10.80 6.89
C ALA A 143 13.79 11.09 8.37
N GLU A 144 12.85 10.78 9.26
CA GLU A 144 12.99 10.93 10.71
C GLU A 144 14.16 10.09 11.24
N ARG A 145 14.31 8.86 10.75
CA ARG A 145 15.42 7.98 11.13
C ARG A 145 16.78 8.54 10.67
N HIS A 146 16.86 9.05 9.45
CA HIS A 146 18.08 9.69 8.95
C HIS A 146 18.45 10.91 9.80
N GLU A 147 17.47 11.72 10.18
CA GLU A 147 17.68 12.87 11.05
C GLU A 147 18.16 12.46 12.45
N GLN A 148 17.57 11.42 13.04
CA GLN A 148 18.02 10.87 14.32
C GLN A 148 19.44 10.34 14.26
N ILE A 149 19.83 9.66 13.18
CA ILE A 149 21.21 9.19 12.95
C ILE A 149 22.14 10.39 12.81
N ARG A 150 21.74 11.40 12.04
CA ARG A 150 22.50 12.64 11.87
C ARG A 150 22.73 13.35 13.20
N MET A 151 21.70 13.48 14.02
CA MET A 151 21.80 14.06 15.36
C MET A 151 22.72 13.27 16.30
N LYS A 152 22.60 11.94 16.31
CA LYS A 152 23.51 11.08 17.10
C LYS A 152 24.96 11.20 16.69
N LEU A 153 25.23 11.35 15.40
CA LEU A 153 26.58 11.55 14.88
C LEU A 153 27.12 12.96 15.19
N HIS A 154 26.26 13.99 15.32
CA HIS A 154 26.66 15.33 15.72
C HIS A 154 27.03 15.46 17.20
N LEU A 155 26.54 14.56 18.06
CA LEU A 155 26.85 14.60 19.50
C LEU A 155 28.25 14.07 19.85
N GLY A 156 29.00 13.49 18.88
CA GLY A 156 30.39 13.09 19.02
C GLY A 156 31.34 14.21 18.56
N ALA A 157 31.75 15.08 19.45
CA ALA A 157 32.37 16.39 19.20
C ALA A 157 33.75 16.39 18.50
N THR A 158 34.32 15.27 18.10
CA THR A 158 35.66 15.20 17.46
C THR A 158 35.66 14.81 15.98
N ALA A 159 34.48 14.45 15.42
CA ALA A 159 34.35 14.10 14.01
C ALA A 159 33.94 15.27 13.10
N ASN A 160 33.90 16.49 13.63
CA ASN A 160 33.22 17.65 13.01
C ASN A 160 33.77 18.12 11.66
N SER A 161 35.05 17.89 11.31
CA SER A 161 35.58 18.37 10.02
C SER A 161 35.34 17.39 8.88
N VAL A 162 35.45 16.09 9.12
CA VAL A 162 35.22 15.06 8.11
C VAL A 162 33.73 14.93 7.82
N MET A 163 32.89 15.00 8.85
CA MET A 163 31.44 14.91 8.74
C MET A 163 30.79 16.10 8.03
N ARG A 164 31.27 17.34 8.27
CA ARG A 164 30.83 18.52 7.50
C ARG A 164 31.10 18.33 6.00
N ARG A 165 32.24 17.76 5.64
CA ARG A 165 32.61 17.49 4.25
C ARG A 165 31.73 16.41 3.62
N VAL A 166 31.43 15.34 4.36
CA VAL A 166 30.54 14.26 3.91
C VAL A 166 29.08 14.77 3.78
N CYS A 167 28.59 15.49 4.78
CA CYS A 167 27.24 16.06 4.74
C CYS A 167 27.09 17.09 3.60
N SER A 168 28.10 17.96 3.40
CA SER A 168 28.10 18.90 2.27
C SER A 168 28.08 18.16 0.92
N ASN A 169 28.91 17.13 0.76
CA ASN A 169 28.91 16.31 -0.46
C ASN A 169 27.60 15.53 -0.66
N MET A 170 26.98 15.05 0.41
CA MET A 170 25.67 14.39 0.34
C MET A 170 24.53 15.36 0.00
N GLN A 171 24.55 16.57 0.57
CA GLN A 171 23.60 17.62 0.21
C GLN A 171 23.73 18.06 -1.26
N THR A 172 24.97 18.25 -1.73
CA THR A 172 25.25 18.57 -3.13
C THR A 172 24.78 17.46 -4.06
N LYS A 173 25.01 16.20 -3.69
CA LYS A 173 24.58 15.04 -4.46
C LYS A 173 23.05 14.84 -4.44
N ALA A 174 22.39 15.13 -3.31
CA ALA A 174 20.94 15.13 -3.20
C ALA A 174 20.31 16.25 -4.05
N GLN A 175 20.89 17.45 -4.04
CA GLN A 175 20.44 18.55 -4.90
C GLN A 175 20.66 18.25 -6.39
N GLN A 176 21.76 17.59 -6.75
CA GLN A 176 22.00 17.15 -8.13
C GLN A 176 20.99 16.09 -8.58
N LEU A 177 20.64 15.13 -7.70
CA LEU A 177 19.62 14.13 -7.97
C LEU A 177 18.22 14.74 -8.07
N LEU A 178 17.88 15.68 -7.19
CA LEU A 178 16.59 16.41 -7.28
C LEU A 178 16.48 17.17 -8.62
N ALA A 179 17.54 17.91 -8.98
CA ALA A 179 17.59 18.62 -10.24
C ALA A 179 17.60 17.70 -11.48
N GLN A 180 18.02 16.45 -11.32
CA GLN A 180 17.94 15.44 -12.37
C GLN A 180 16.52 14.88 -12.49
N VAL A 181 15.87 14.56 -11.37
CA VAL A 181 14.46 14.13 -11.33
C VAL A 181 13.55 15.21 -11.93
N GLU A 182 13.75 16.47 -11.57
CA GLU A 182 12.97 17.59 -12.13
C GLU A 182 13.16 17.73 -13.65
N ARG A 183 14.39 17.53 -14.16
CA ARG A 183 14.66 17.50 -15.60
C ARG A 183 14.00 16.33 -16.31
N ASP A 184 14.09 15.13 -15.71
CA ASP A 184 13.47 13.93 -16.27
C ASP A 184 11.94 14.05 -16.30
N GLU A 185 11.34 14.64 -15.27
CA GLU A 185 9.89 14.94 -15.25
C GLU A 185 9.49 15.97 -16.31
N GLN A 186 10.29 17.01 -16.50
CA GLN A 186 10.05 17.99 -17.55
C GLN A 186 10.18 17.38 -18.95
N GLU A 187 11.17 16.52 -19.16
CA GLU A 187 11.35 15.80 -20.42
C GLU A 187 10.19 14.83 -20.69
N GLN A 188 9.69 14.12 -19.67
CA GLN A 188 8.51 13.27 -19.81
C GLN A 188 7.24 14.08 -20.14
N LYS A 189 7.02 15.21 -19.47
CA LYS A 189 5.90 16.11 -19.78
C LYS A 189 5.99 16.65 -21.22
N TYR A 190 7.19 16.99 -21.67
CA TYR A 190 7.43 17.44 -23.04
C TYR A 190 7.14 16.34 -24.07
N LYS A 191 7.61 15.10 -23.83
CA LYS A 191 7.31 13.94 -24.68
C LYS A 191 5.81 13.61 -24.72
N GLN A 192 5.10 13.72 -23.60
CA GLN A 192 3.65 13.53 -23.55
C GLN A 192 2.90 14.63 -24.33
N ALA A 193 3.31 15.88 -24.19
CA ALA A 193 2.72 17.01 -24.93
C ALA A 193 2.90 16.84 -26.44
N ILE A 194 4.10 16.43 -26.89
CA ILE A 194 4.37 16.13 -28.30
C ILE A 194 3.48 14.99 -28.80
N SER A 195 3.38 13.88 -28.06
CA SER A 195 2.57 12.73 -28.47
C SER A 195 1.08 13.08 -28.61
N GLN A 196 0.56 13.97 -27.74
CA GLN A 196 -0.83 14.47 -27.83
C GLN A 196 -1.04 15.41 -29.02
N THR A 197 -0.01 16.11 -29.45
CA THR A 197 -0.09 17.04 -30.60
C THR A 197 -0.08 16.30 -31.94
N TYR A 198 0.59 15.14 -32.02
CA TYR A 198 0.65 14.30 -33.24
C TYR A 198 -0.43 13.22 -33.30
N SER A 199 -1.30 13.11 -32.28
CA SER A 199 -2.44 12.15 -32.22
C SER A 199 -3.77 12.80 -32.63
N ARG A 200 -3.75 14.04 -33.09
CA ARG A 200 -4.86 14.77 -33.71
C ARG A 200 -4.59 14.97 -35.19
#